data_0db56c26ddf08734d3c7269efb135bea
#
_entry.id   0db56c26ddf08734d3c7269efb135bea
#
_cell.length_a   1.000
_cell.length_b   1.000
_cell.length_c   1.000
_cell.angle_alpha   90.00
_cell.angle_beta   90.00
_cell.angle_gamma   90.00
#
_symmetry.space_group_name_H-M   'P 1'
#
loop_
_entity.id
_entity.type
_entity.pdbx_description
1 polymer ?
#
loop_
_entity_poly.entity_id
_entity_poly.type
_entity_poly.pdbx_seq_one_letter_code
_entity_poly.pdbx_strand_id
1 'polypeptide(L)'
;MMKESKSITQHEVERESVSSKRAIKKRLLLFKIDLFVLSFVCLQYWINYVDRVGFTNAYISGMKEDLKMVGNDLTVSNTVFMIGYIVGMVPNNLMLLCVPPRIWLSFCTFAWGLLTLGMYKVTSFKHICAIRFFQALFESCTFSGTHFVLGSWYKEDELPIRSAIFTGSGLVGSMFSGFMQTSIFTHLNGRNGLAGWRWLFIIDFCITLPIAIYGFIFFPGLPDQTSAVSKFSMTRYIFNEQELHYARRRLPARDESTRLDWSTIPRVLKGGTGGCSLLFGFWEVRTWVSHLILHLHYGYKTKNIRWRKEIIILRGYLP
;
A
#
# COMPACT_ATOMS: atom_id res chain seq x y z
N MET A 1 3.80 61.50 -18.53
CA MET A 1 2.73 60.58 -18.96
C MET A 1 3.23 59.38 -19.80
N MET A 2 3.91 59.57 -20.94
CA MET A 2 4.35 58.45 -21.81
C MET A 2 5.48 57.58 -21.24
N LYS A 3 6.38 58.10 -20.40
CA LYS A 3 7.43 57.34 -19.72
C LYS A 3 6.91 56.47 -18.57
N GLU A 4 5.91 56.98 -17.82
CA GLU A 4 5.29 56.22 -16.74
C GLU A 4 4.46 55.02 -17.25
N SER A 5 3.72 55.22 -18.35
CA SER A 5 2.98 54.10 -18.98
C SER A 5 3.90 52.98 -19.43
N LYS A 6 5.08 53.27 -19.99
CA LYS A 6 6.06 52.23 -20.41
C LYS A 6 6.69 51.54 -19.24
N SER A 7 6.93 52.18 -18.10
CA SER A 7 7.51 51.54 -16.90
C SER A 7 6.51 50.62 -16.24
N ILE A 8 5.23 50.96 -16.18
CA ILE A 8 4.16 50.11 -15.66
C ILE A 8 4.02 48.86 -16.49
N THR A 9 4.02 48.95 -17.82
CA THR A 9 3.90 47.81 -18.73
C THR A 9 5.12 46.85 -18.64
N GLN A 10 6.33 47.39 -18.46
CA GLN A 10 7.54 46.57 -18.25
C GLN A 10 7.49 45.83 -16.93
N HIS A 11 7.05 46.44 -15.82
CA HIS A 11 6.89 45.78 -14.53
C HIS A 11 5.81 44.70 -14.55
N GLU A 12 4.72 44.87 -15.31
CA GLU A 12 3.69 43.84 -15.48
C GLU A 12 4.21 42.65 -16.27
N VAL A 13 4.88 42.86 -17.40
CA VAL A 13 5.50 41.79 -18.20
C VAL A 13 6.56 41.01 -17.41
N GLU A 14 7.35 41.71 -16.59
CA GLU A 14 8.35 41.06 -15.73
C GLU A 14 7.69 40.24 -14.63
N ARG A 15 6.63 40.72 -13.99
CA ARG A 15 5.82 39.98 -13.01
C ARG A 15 5.17 38.73 -13.62
N GLU A 16 4.60 38.82 -14.81
CA GLU A 16 4.02 37.70 -15.53
C GLU A 16 5.08 36.66 -15.90
N SER A 17 6.25 37.08 -16.38
CA SER A 17 7.35 36.19 -16.71
C SER A 17 7.89 35.46 -15.47
N VAL A 18 8.00 36.11 -14.33
CA VAL A 18 8.42 35.52 -13.05
C VAL A 18 7.36 34.58 -12.52
N SER A 19 6.08 34.93 -12.63
CA SER A 19 4.95 34.07 -12.25
C SER A 19 4.91 32.79 -13.10
N SER A 20 5.05 32.91 -14.41
CA SER A 20 5.10 31.80 -15.36
C SER A 20 6.28 30.84 -15.06
N LYS A 21 7.48 31.37 -14.83
CA LYS A 21 8.67 30.57 -14.46
C LYS A 21 8.47 29.83 -13.13
N ARG A 22 7.81 30.45 -12.16
CA ARG A 22 7.46 29.80 -10.89
C ARG A 22 6.44 28.68 -11.07
N ALA A 23 5.44 28.88 -11.91
CA ALA A 23 4.43 27.86 -12.22
C ALA A 23 5.04 26.64 -12.92
N ILE A 24 5.95 26.85 -13.88
CA ILE A 24 6.68 25.78 -14.57
C ILE A 24 7.55 24.98 -13.59
N LYS A 25 8.32 25.67 -12.73
CA LYS A 25 9.13 25.01 -11.70
C LYS A 25 8.28 24.19 -10.73
N LYS A 26 7.09 24.69 -10.34
CA LYS A 26 6.14 23.96 -9.48
C LYS A 26 5.65 22.68 -10.16
N ARG A 27 5.25 22.76 -11.44
CA ARG A 27 4.77 21.58 -12.20
C ARG A 27 5.85 20.53 -12.37
N LEU A 28 7.08 20.94 -12.67
CA LEU A 28 8.21 20.02 -12.80
C LEU A 28 8.53 19.31 -11.48
N LEU A 29 8.49 20.04 -10.36
CA LEU A 29 8.69 19.44 -9.03
C LEU A 29 7.58 18.41 -8.70
N LEU A 30 6.32 18.77 -8.95
CA LEU A 30 5.19 17.84 -8.74
C LEU A 30 5.33 16.58 -9.58
N PHE A 31 5.69 16.73 -10.85
CA PHE A 31 5.93 15.59 -11.73
C PHE A 31 7.06 14.68 -11.22
N LYS A 32 8.16 15.25 -10.72
CA LYS A 32 9.23 14.46 -10.09
C LYS A 32 8.74 13.72 -8.84
N ILE A 33 7.96 14.37 -7.98
CA ILE A 33 7.38 13.74 -6.79
C ILE A 33 6.42 12.61 -7.21
N ASP A 34 5.53 12.88 -8.17
CA ASP A 34 4.61 11.86 -8.68
C ASP A 34 5.37 10.67 -9.28
N LEU A 35 6.48 10.92 -10.02
CA LEU A 35 7.27 9.87 -10.64
C LEU A 35 8.02 8.99 -9.64
N PHE A 36 8.55 9.53 -8.54
CA PHE A 36 9.41 8.76 -7.62
C PHE A 36 8.70 8.38 -6.31
N VAL A 37 7.78 9.20 -5.82
CA VAL A 37 7.04 8.91 -4.58
C VAL A 37 5.74 8.17 -4.91
N LEU A 38 4.88 8.77 -5.72
CA LEU A 38 3.57 8.18 -6.01
C LEU A 38 3.70 6.84 -6.75
N SER A 39 4.63 6.72 -7.71
CA SER A 39 4.83 5.47 -8.44
C SER A 39 5.26 4.34 -7.51
N PHE A 40 6.19 4.59 -6.58
CA PHE A 40 6.64 3.58 -5.62
C PHE A 40 5.49 3.08 -4.74
N VAL A 41 4.75 4.01 -4.13
CA VAL A 41 3.65 3.62 -3.22
C VAL A 41 2.51 2.94 -3.97
N CYS A 42 2.24 3.33 -5.23
CA CYS A 42 1.26 2.64 -6.08
C CYS A 42 1.72 1.22 -6.44
N LEU A 43 2.99 1.02 -6.81
CA LEU A 43 3.53 -0.30 -7.10
C LEU A 43 3.54 -1.20 -5.86
N GLN A 44 3.88 -0.62 -4.70
CA GLN A 44 3.85 -1.34 -3.42
C GLN A 44 2.44 -1.80 -3.06
N TYR A 45 1.43 -0.94 -3.25
CA TYR A 45 0.04 -1.27 -2.96
C TYR A 45 -0.56 -2.22 -4.00
N TRP A 46 -0.17 -2.06 -5.26
CA TRP A 46 -0.53 -2.96 -6.34
C TRP A 46 -0.07 -4.40 -6.05
N ILE A 47 1.21 -4.60 -5.71
CA ILE A 47 1.73 -5.94 -5.41
C ILE A 47 1.12 -6.51 -4.12
N ASN A 48 0.81 -5.68 -3.14
CA ASN A 48 0.11 -6.07 -1.93
C ASN A 48 -1.24 -6.74 -2.23
N TYR A 49 -2.00 -6.19 -3.17
CA TYR A 49 -3.27 -6.79 -3.61
C TYR A 49 -3.08 -8.02 -4.51
N VAL A 50 -2.02 -8.06 -5.30
CA VAL A 50 -1.65 -9.28 -6.07
C VAL A 50 -1.41 -10.45 -5.12
N ASP A 51 -0.63 -10.26 -4.06
CA ASP A 51 -0.35 -11.25 -3.03
C ASP A 51 -1.63 -11.74 -2.31
N ARG A 52 -2.49 -10.80 -1.88
CA ARG A 52 -3.72 -11.13 -1.15
C ARG A 52 -4.68 -11.96 -1.97
N VAL A 53 -4.95 -11.55 -3.20
CA VAL A 53 -5.84 -12.27 -4.13
C VAL A 53 -5.18 -13.53 -4.63
N GLY A 54 -3.85 -13.49 -4.86
CA GLY A 54 -3.04 -14.61 -5.30
C GLY A 54 -3.15 -15.83 -4.39
N PHE A 55 -3.20 -15.63 -3.07
CA PHE A 55 -3.40 -16.73 -2.12
C PHE A 55 -4.74 -17.45 -2.33
N THR A 56 -5.83 -16.70 -2.51
CA THR A 56 -7.15 -17.28 -2.79
C THR A 56 -7.18 -18.00 -4.14
N ASN A 57 -6.53 -17.43 -5.14
CA ASN A 57 -6.39 -18.03 -6.46
C ASN A 57 -5.57 -19.34 -6.41
N ALA A 58 -4.47 -19.34 -5.65
CA ALA A 58 -3.66 -20.53 -5.43
C ALA A 58 -4.45 -21.66 -4.74
N TYR A 59 -5.28 -21.30 -3.75
CA TYR A 59 -6.15 -22.25 -3.06
C TYR A 59 -7.10 -22.97 -4.02
N ILE A 60 -7.73 -22.25 -4.94
CA ILE A 60 -8.67 -22.79 -5.92
C ILE A 60 -7.92 -23.60 -7.01
N SER A 61 -6.67 -23.26 -7.29
CA SER A 61 -5.87 -23.85 -8.38
C SER A 61 -5.03 -25.06 -7.97
N GLY A 62 -5.49 -25.85 -6.98
CA GLY A 62 -4.90 -27.13 -6.62
C GLY A 62 -4.11 -27.14 -5.30
N MET A 63 -3.90 -25.98 -4.64
CA MET A 63 -3.23 -25.96 -3.33
C MET A 63 -4.06 -26.67 -2.25
N LYS A 64 -5.39 -26.61 -2.35
CA LYS A 64 -6.32 -27.27 -1.44
C LYS A 64 -6.13 -28.78 -1.45
N GLU A 65 -6.04 -29.36 -2.64
CA GLU A 65 -5.90 -30.80 -2.88
C GLU A 65 -4.51 -31.28 -2.46
N ASP A 66 -3.46 -30.58 -2.86
CA ASP A 66 -2.06 -30.91 -2.56
C ASP A 66 -1.78 -30.93 -1.05
N LEU A 67 -2.33 -29.99 -0.31
CA LEU A 67 -2.12 -29.84 1.13
C LEU A 67 -3.24 -30.49 1.96
N LYS A 68 -4.20 -31.16 1.31
CA LYS A 68 -5.36 -31.84 1.94
C LYS A 68 -6.12 -30.88 2.89
N MET A 69 -6.28 -29.64 2.44
CA MET A 69 -7.02 -28.64 3.21
C MET A 69 -8.51 -28.96 3.20
N VAL A 70 -9.13 -28.93 4.37
CA VAL A 70 -10.54 -29.31 4.55
C VAL A 70 -11.35 -28.23 5.26
N GLY A 71 -12.65 -28.22 4.99
CA GLY A 71 -13.60 -27.36 5.70
C GLY A 71 -13.28 -25.87 5.57
N ASN A 72 -12.97 -25.23 6.71
CA ASN A 72 -12.80 -23.78 6.83
C ASN A 72 -11.33 -23.32 6.80
N ASP A 73 -10.39 -24.16 6.34
CA ASP A 73 -8.96 -23.84 6.40
C ASP A 73 -8.59 -22.54 5.68
N LEU A 74 -9.22 -22.25 4.53
CA LEU A 74 -9.03 -20.95 3.87
C LEU A 74 -9.46 -19.78 4.75
N THR A 75 -10.62 -19.90 5.40
CA THR A 75 -11.14 -18.88 6.30
C THR A 75 -10.25 -18.70 7.52
N VAL A 76 -9.77 -19.80 8.11
CA VAL A 76 -8.82 -19.75 9.23
C VAL A 76 -7.52 -19.07 8.82
N SER A 77 -6.96 -19.40 7.65
CA SER A 77 -5.75 -18.75 7.14
C SER A 77 -5.93 -17.24 6.94
N ASN A 78 -7.07 -16.81 6.39
CA ASN A 78 -7.39 -15.40 6.23
C ASN A 78 -7.62 -14.71 7.58
N THR A 79 -8.20 -15.40 8.56
CA THR A 79 -8.36 -14.88 9.93
C THR A 79 -7.01 -14.68 10.61
N VAL A 80 -6.10 -15.64 10.49
CA VAL A 80 -4.72 -15.54 11.02
C VAL A 80 -3.99 -14.37 10.37
N PHE A 81 -4.14 -14.18 9.06
CA PHE A 81 -3.60 -13.02 8.36
C PHE A 81 -4.14 -11.71 8.93
N MET A 82 -5.46 -11.59 9.16
CA MET A 82 -6.08 -10.41 9.76
C MET A 82 -5.57 -10.13 11.17
N ILE A 83 -5.41 -11.16 11.99
CA ILE A 83 -4.82 -11.01 13.34
C ILE A 83 -3.39 -10.48 13.24
N GLY A 84 -2.56 -11.04 12.35
CA GLY A 84 -1.20 -10.57 12.10
C GLY A 84 -1.16 -9.11 11.64
N TYR A 85 -2.11 -8.72 10.78
CA TYR A 85 -2.23 -7.35 10.27
C TYR A 85 -2.57 -6.35 11.39
N ILE A 86 -3.55 -6.66 12.23
CA ILE A 86 -3.95 -5.82 13.38
C ILE A 86 -2.79 -5.70 14.38
N VAL A 87 -2.15 -6.81 14.73
CA VAL A 87 -1.00 -6.82 15.64
C VAL A 87 0.16 -6.01 15.08
N GLY A 88 0.39 -6.08 13.75
CA GLY A 88 1.45 -5.36 13.06
C GLY A 88 1.22 -3.86 12.94
N MET A 89 -0.02 -3.38 12.92
CA MET A 89 -0.35 -1.96 12.67
C MET A 89 0.33 -1.02 13.68
N VAL A 90 0.25 -1.32 14.96
CA VAL A 90 0.80 -0.44 16.00
C VAL A 90 2.33 -0.38 15.96
N PRO A 91 3.07 -1.52 16.01
CA PRO A 91 4.53 -1.47 15.97
C PRO A 91 5.06 -0.88 14.66
N ASN A 92 4.43 -1.16 13.51
CA ASN A 92 4.85 -0.59 12.25
C ASN A 92 4.70 0.94 12.19
N ASN A 93 3.60 1.48 12.73
CA ASN A 93 3.42 2.92 12.80
C ASN A 93 4.45 3.59 13.73
N LEU A 94 4.82 2.94 14.83
CA LEU A 94 5.89 3.42 15.71
C LEU A 94 7.24 3.37 15.01
N MET A 95 7.53 2.32 14.25
CA MET A 95 8.76 2.20 13.48
C MET A 95 8.90 3.29 12.41
N LEU A 96 7.80 3.73 11.78
CA LEU A 96 7.82 4.85 10.83
C LEU A 96 8.22 6.19 11.47
N LEU A 97 8.10 6.35 12.79
CA LEU A 97 8.57 7.53 13.51
C LEU A 97 10.06 7.44 13.86
N CYS A 98 10.58 6.22 14.07
CA CYS A 98 11.97 5.97 14.45
C CYS A 98 12.89 5.78 13.24
N VAL A 99 12.40 5.11 12.19
CA VAL A 99 13.20 4.72 11.03
C VAL A 99 12.71 5.51 9.80
N PRO A 100 13.62 6.01 8.95
CA PRO A 100 13.22 6.68 7.73
C PRO A 100 12.26 5.81 6.89
N PRO A 101 11.08 6.32 6.47
CA PRO A 101 10.08 5.57 5.72
C PRO A 101 10.64 4.88 4.47
N ARG A 102 11.64 5.49 3.83
CA ARG A 102 12.36 4.89 2.71
C ARG A 102 12.93 3.51 3.03
N ILE A 103 13.60 3.38 4.16
CA ILE A 103 14.23 2.13 4.57
C ILE A 103 13.17 1.17 5.07
N TRP A 104 12.25 1.66 5.91
CA TRP A 104 11.25 0.81 6.55
C TRP A 104 10.26 0.22 5.55
N LEU A 105 9.64 1.03 4.68
CA LEU A 105 8.68 0.55 3.69
C LEU A 105 9.31 -0.43 2.69
N SER A 106 10.51 -0.10 2.19
CA SER A 106 11.23 -1.00 1.27
C SER A 106 11.65 -2.30 1.94
N PHE A 107 12.08 -2.25 3.20
CA PHE A 107 12.41 -3.44 4.00
C PHE A 107 11.18 -4.32 4.23
N CYS A 108 10.05 -3.73 4.62
CA CYS A 108 8.81 -4.46 4.79
C CYS A 108 8.36 -5.13 3.49
N THR A 109 8.47 -4.42 2.34
CA THR A 109 8.18 -4.98 1.02
C THR A 109 9.05 -6.18 0.71
N PHE A 110 10.35 -6.09 0.97
CA PHE A 110 11.28 -7.19 0.78
C PHE A 110 10.98 -8.37 1.73
N ALA A 111 10.70 -8.08 3.01
CA ALA A 111 10.44 -9.10 4.03
C ALA A 111 9.17 -9.89 3.72
N TRP A 112 8.06 -9.22 3.39
CA TRP A 112 6.85 -9.97 3.02
C TRP A 112 7.05 -10.74 1.71
N GLY A 113 7.76 -10.19 0.72
CA GLY A 113 8.08 -10.90 -0.51
C GLY A 113 8.86 -12.19 -0.27
N LEU A 114 9.84 -12.19 0.65
CA LEU A 114 10.54 -13.42 1.05
C LEU A 114 9.60 -14.44 1.70
N LEU A 115 8.64 -13.97 2.50
CA LEU A 115 7.64 -14.86 3.10
C LEU A 115 6.70 -15.42 2.04
N THR A 116 6.29 -14.62 1.06
CA THR A 116 5.53 -15.08 -0.11
C THR A 116 6.31 -16.14 -0.88
N LEU A 117 7.61 -15.92 -1.12
CA LEU A 117 8.45 -16.96 -1.71
C LEU A 117 8.47 -18.23 -0.87
N GLY A 118 8.52 -18.11 0.50
CA GLY A 118 8.48 -19.26 1.39
C GLY A 118 7.26 -20.17 1.19
N MET A 119 6.15 -19.60 0.70
CA MET A 119 4.91 -20.35 0.45
C MET A 119 5.08 -21.47 -0.58
N TYR A 120 6.00 -21.38 -1.55
CA TYR A 120 6.18 -22.44 -2.54
C TYR A 120 6.65 -23.78 -1.96
N LYS A 121 7.33 -23.76 -0.81
CA LYS A 121 7.84 -24.98 -0.13
C LYS A 121 6.91 -25.53 0.95
N VAL A 122 5.75 -24.92 1.14
CA VAL A 122 4.82 -25.33 2.21
C VAL A 122 4.30 -26.76 1.96
N THR A 123 4.31 -27.55 3.03
CA THR A 123 3.84 -28.95 3.04
C THR A 123 2.72 -29.18 4.05
N SER A 124 2.40 -28.20 4.89
CA SER A 124 1.39 -28.35 5.95
C SER A 124 0.62 -27.04 6.14
N PHE A 125 -0.66 -27.15 6.48
CA PHE A 125 -1.53 -26.02 6.80
C PHE A 125 -0.97 -25.12 7.93
N LYS A 126 -0.31 -25.72 8.93
CA LYS A 126 0.32 -24.97 10.04
C LYS A 126 1.40 -24.01 9.54
N HIS A 127 2.19 -24.42 8.55
CA HIS A 127 3.21 -23.58 7.93
C HIS A 127 2.57 -22.40 7.18
N ILE A 128 1.43 -22.62 6.50
CA ILE A 128 0.67 -21.56 5.84
C ILE A 128 0.25 -20.50 6.86
N CYS A 129 -0.37 -20.91 7.96
CA CYS A 129 -0.81 -19.99 9.00
C CYS A 129 0.35 -19.17 9.58
N ALA A 130 1.49 -19.80 9.85
CA ALA A 130 2.67 -19.09 10.35
C ALA A 130 3.19 -18.06 9.35
N ILE A 131 3.36 -18.44 8.08
CA ILE A 131 3.85 -17.51 7.04
C ILE A 131 2.85 -16.37 6.83
N ARG A 132 1.56 -16.65 6.76
CA ARG A 132 0.50 -15.65 6.59
C ARG A 132 0.45 -14.65 7.74
N PHE A 133 0.68 -15.09 8.97
CA PHE A 133 0.76 -14.20 10.13
C PHE A 133 1.91 -13.20 10.00
N PHE A 134 3.14 -13.70 9.74
CA PHE A 134 4.31 -12.83 9.60
C PHE A 134 4.24 -11.95 8.35
N GLN A 135 3.70 -12.47 7.24
CA GLN A 135 3.46 -11.70 6.03
C GLN A 135 2.56 -10.49 6.33
N ALA A 136 1.43 -10.72 6.98
CA ALA A 136 0.49 -9.67 7.37
C ALA A 136 1.13 -8.64 8.31
N LEU A 137 2.01 -9.08 9.22
CA LEU A 137 2.72 -8.20 10.14
C LEU A 137 3.56 -7.17 9.36
N PHE A 138 4.34 -7.59 8.36
CA PHE A 138 5.13 -6.66 7.55
C PHE A 138 4.27 -5.86 6.56
N GLU A 139 3.20 -6.43 6.05
CA GLU A 139 2.30 -5.80 5.09
C GLU A 139 1.48 -4.66 5.69
N SER A 140 1.20 -4.71 6.99
CA SER A 140 0.36 -3.74 7.71
C SER A 140 0.88 -2.30 7.69
N CYS A 141 2.19 -2.09 7.42
CA CYS A 141 2.77 -0.75 7.32
C CYS A 141 2.43 -0.03 6.00
N THR A 142 1.99 -0.77 4.97
CA THR A 142 1.86 -0.23 3.61
C THR A 142 0.84 0.90 3.53
N PHE A 143 -0.37 0.69 4.04
CA PHE A 143 -1.44 1.68 3.95
C PHE A 143 -1.14 2.94 4.76
N SER A 144 -0.86 2.78 6.06
CA SER A 144 -0.58 3.92 6.95
C SER A 144 0.72 4.63 6.60
N GLY A 145 1.76 3.88 6.26
CA GLY A 145 3.05 4.43 5.85
C GLY A 145 2.96 5.22 4.54
N THR A 146 2.17 4.74 3.59
CA THR A 146 1.91 5.48 2.34
C THR A 146 1.21 6.80 2.59
N HIS A 147 0.12 6.82 3.36
CA HIS A 147 -0.59 8.05 3.67
C HIS A 147 0.27 9.05 4.44
N PHE A 148 1.12 8.56 5.35
CA PHE A 148 2.10 9.38 6.05
C PHE A 148 3.10 10.03 5.09
N VAL A 149 3.61 9.28 4.12
CA VAL A 149 4.52 9.80 3.08
C VAL A 149 3.81 10.77 2.16
N LEU A 150 2.62 10.43 1.64
CA LEU A 150 1.85 11.31 0.75
C LEU A 150 1.52 12.63 1.45
N GLY A 151 1.07 12.61 2.71
CA GLY A 151 0.81 13.81 3.50
C GLY A 151 2.07 14.65 3.78
N SER A 152 3.27 14.05 3.68
CA SER A 152 4.55 14.73 3.85
C SER A 152 5.09 15.39 2.55
N TRP A 153 4.53 15.08 1.40
CA TRP A 153 4.97 15.60 0.10
C TRP A 153 3.93 16.49 -0.59
N TYR A 154 2.64 16.25 -0.33
CA TYR A 154 1.55 16.94 -1.04
C TYR A 154 0.75 17.84 -0.12
N LYS A 155 0.21 18.91 -0.70
CA LYS A 155 -0.74 19.79 -0.01
C LYS A 155 -2.10 19.12 0.13
N GLU A 156 -2.92 19.61 1.05
CA GLU A 156 -4.29 19.15 1.28
C GLU A 156 -5.13 19.13 -0.01
N ASP A 157 -5.00 20.15 -0.86
CA ASP A 157 -5.71 20.25 -2.15
C ASP A 157 -5.24 19.19 -3.18
N GLU A 158 -3.99 18.76 -3.08
CA GLU A 158 -3.34 17.83 -4.02
C GLU A 158 -3.47 16.36 -3.58
N LEU A 159 -3.70 16.13 -2.30
CA LEU A 159 -3.69 14.81 -1.66
C LEU A 159 -4.84 13.89 -2.09
N PRO A 160 -6.12 14.35 -2.24
CA PRO A 160 -7.24 13.45 -2.54
C PRO A 160 -7.08 12.71 -3.87
N ILE A 161 -6.64 13.41 -4.92
CA ILE A 161 -6.45 12.80 -6.25
C ILE A 161 -5.37 11.71 -6.19
N ARG A 162 -4.27 11.96 -5.48
CA ARG A 162 -3.16 11.02 -5.36
C ARG A 162 -3.50 9.82 -4.47
N SER A 163 -4.27 10.05 -3.41
CA SER A 163 -4.82 8.96 -2.60
C SER A 163 -5.80 8.09 -3.40
N ALA A 164 -6.60 8.68 -4.29
CA ALA A 164 -7.48 7.94 -5.17
C ALA A 164 -6.69 7.09 -6.18
N ILE A 165 -5.62 7.62 -6.78
CA ILE A 165 -4.73 6.87 -7.69
C ILE A 165 -4.07 5.71 -6.93
N PHE A 166 -3.56 5.96 -5.74
CA PHE A 166 -2.98 4.94 -4.87
C PHE A 166 -3.98 3.83 -4.57
N THR A 167 -5.18 4.16 -4.11
CA THR A 167 -6.22 3.17 -3.80
C THR A 167 -6.65 2.40 -5.06
N GLY A 168 -6.77 3.09 -6.20
CA GLY A 168 -7.08 2.49 -7.49
C GLY A 168 -6.04 1.47 -7.95
N SER A 169 -4.76 1.66 -7.61
CA SER A 169 -3.71 0.70 -7.95
C SER A 169 -3.94 -0.69 -7.35
N GLY A 170 -4.54 -0.77 -6.16
CA GLY A 170 -4.91 -2.04 -5.52
C GLY A 170 -5.98 -2.80 -6.32
N LEU A 171 -6.98 -2.10 -6.87
CA LEU A 171 -8.00 -2.73 -7.72
C LEU A 171 -7.37 -3.33 -8.98
N VAL A 172 -6.47 -2.58 -9.62
CA VAL A 172 -5.70 -3.08 -10.78
C VAL A 172 -4.86 -4.30 -10.38
N GLY A 173 -4.25 -4.31 -9.19
CA GLY A 173 -3.52 -5.45 -8.64
C GLY A 173 -4.39 -6.70 -8.51
N SER A 174 -5.60 -6.55 -7.99
CA SER A 174 -6.56 -7.66 -7.86
C SER A 174 -6.92 -8.26 -9.22
N MET A 175 -7.17 -7.43 -10.23
CA MET A 175 -7.44 -7.89 -11.60
C MET A 175 -6.24 -8.62 -12.20
N PHE A 176 -5.05 -8.05 -12.05
CA PHE A 176 -3.81 -8.63 -12.55
C PHE A 176 -3.53 -10.00 -11.95
N SER A 177 -3.78 -10.19 -10.65
CA SER A 177 -3.62 -11.49 -9.96
C SER A 177 -4.45 -12.60 -10.62
N GLY A 178 -5.69 -12.32 -11.06
CA GLY A 178 -6.53 -13.29 -11.76
C GLY A 178 -5.96 -13.70 -13.12
N PHE A 179 -5.50 -12.73 -13.92
CA PHE A 179 -4.85 -13.02 -15.21
C PHE A 179 -3.55 -13.79 -15.04
N MET A 180 -2.73 -13.39 -14.06
CA MET A 180 -1.47 -14.04 -13.74
C MET A 180 -1.71 -15.51 -13.35
N GLN A 181 -2.68 -15.79 -12.49
CA GLN A 181 -3.02 -17.15 -12.07
C GLN A 181 -3.45 -18.02 -13.26
N THR A 182 -4.32 -17.51 -14.13
CA THR A 182 -4.78 -18.26 -15.31
C THR A 182 -3.61 -18.60 -16.24
N SER A 183 -2.74 -17.65 -16.51
CA SER A 183 -1.57 -17.84 -17.37
C SER A 183 -0.58 -18.86 -16.76
N ILE A 184 -0.32 -18.78 -15.46
CA ILE A 184 0.58 -19.68 -14.76
C ILE A 184 0.02 -21.11 -14.75
N PHE A 185 -1.25 -21.26 -14.44
CA PHE A 185 -1.88 -22.57 -14.41
C PHE A 185 -1.86 -23.25 -15.77
N THR A 186 -2.12 -22.51 -16.85
CA THR A 186 -2.15 -23.03 -18.21
C THR A 186 -0.77 -23.44 -18.72
N HIS A 187 0.28 -22.67 -18.40
CA HIS A 187 1.60 -22.86 -19.04
C HIS A 187 2.67 -23.49 -18.14
N LEU A 188 2.53 -23.39 -16.82
CA LEU A 188 3.58 -23.80 -15.87
C LEU A 188 3.16 -24.95 -14.94
N ASN A 189 1.89 -25.38 -14.97
CA ASN A 189 1.44 -26.50 -14.13
C ASN A 189 2.17 -27.80 -14.52
N GLY A 190 2.77 -28.46 -13.52
CA GLY A 190 3.56 -29.69 -13.71
C GLY A 190 4.99 -29.47 -14.22
N ARG A 191 5.38 -28.25 -14.61
CA ARG A 191 6.73 -27.96 -15.07
C ARG A 191 7.73 -28.06 -13.91
N ASN A 192 8.84 -28.75 -14.12
CA ASN A 192 9.87 -29.06 -13.12
C ASN A 192 9.30 -29.82 -11.89
N GLY A 193 8.21 -30.59 -12.04
CA GLY A 193 7.58 -31.32 -10.94
C GLY A 193 6.85 -30.42 -9.93
N LEU A 194 6.65 -29.15 -10.22
CA LEU A 194 5.95 -28.22 -9.35
C LEU A 194 4.52 -27.99 -9.81
N ALA A 195 3.58 -28.01 -8.87
CA ALA A 195 2.20 -27.61 -9.11
C ALA A 195 2.09 -26.13 -9.50
N GLY A 196 1.10 -25.76 -10.31
CA GLY A 196 0.92 -24.40 -10.81
C GLY A 196 0.80 -23.35 -9.71
N TRP A 197 0.16 -23.68 -8.58
CA TRP A 197 0.03 -22.76 -7.45
C TRP A 197 1.40 -22.41 -6.79
N ARG A 198 2.39 -23.30 -6.85
CA ARG A 198 3.74 -23.03 -6.33
C ARG A 198 4.48 -22.03 -7.20
N TRP A 199 4.31 -22.11 -8.53
CA TRP A 199 4.84 -21.14 -9.47
C TRP A 199 4.28 -19.74 -9.26
N LEU A 200 3.01 -19.63 -8.82
CA LEU A 200 2.41 -18.35 -8.51
C LEU A 200 3.25 -17.56 -7.49
N PHE A 201 3.59 -18.19 -6.37
CA PHE A 201 4.37 -17.53 -5.30
C PHE A 201 5.81 -17.21 -5.72
N ILE A 202 6.40 -18.04 -6.58
CA ILE A 202 7.74 -17.75 -7.14
C ILE A 202 7.71 -16.52 -8.04
N ILE A 203 6.74 -16.45 -8.95
CA ILE A 203 6.60 -15.32 -9.89
C ILE A 203 6.23 -14.04 -9.12
N ASP A 204 5.36 -14.14 -8.13
CA ASP A 204 4.97 -13.05 -7.28
C ASP A 204 6.17 -12.43 -6.56
N PHE A 205 7.04 -13.25 -5.99
CA PHE A 205 8.31 -12.79 -5.43
C PHE A 205 9.23 -12.15 -6.49
N CYS A 206 9.31 -12.74 -7.69
CA CYS A 206 10.11 -12.17 -8.78
C CYS A 206 9.65 -10.77 -9.21
N ILE A 207 8.37 -10.46 -9.02
CA ILE A 207 7.80 -9.12 -9.27
C ILE A 207 8.02 -8.21 -8.05
N THR A 208 7.85 -8.74 -6.83
CA THR A 208 8.00 -7.98 -5.58
C THR A 208 9.44 -7.51 -5.36
N LEU A 209 10.43 -8.34 -5.70
CA LEU A 209 11.84 -8.03 -5.49
C LEU A 209 12.31 -6.76 -6.23
N PRO A 210 12.04 -6.56 -7.53
CA PRO A 210 12.34 -5.29 -8.22
C PRO A 210 11.66 -4.08 -7.59
N ILE A 211 10.42 -4.22 -7.10
CA ILE A 211 9.69 -3.14 -6.43
C ILE A 211 10.38 -2.74 -5.11
N ALA A 212 10.80 -3.74 -4.32
CA ALA A 212 11.58 -3.47 -3.11
C ALA A 212 12.91 -2.78 -3.41
N ILE A 213 13.65 -3.24 -4.42
CA ILE A 213 14.91 -2.64 -4.89
C ILE A 213 14.66 -1.20 -5.38
N TYR A 214 13.59 -0.98 -6.15
CA TYR A 214 13.19 0.36 -6.58
C TYR A 214 12.98 1.29 -5.38
N GLY A 215 12.30 0.83 -4.34
CA GLY A 215 12.11 1.59 -3.10
C GLY A 215 13.43 1.93 -2.39
N PHE A 216 14.36 0.99 -2.29
CA PHE A 216 15.66 1.25 -1.67
C PHE A 216 16.51 2.26 -2.46
N ILE A 217 16.44 2.27 -3.77
CA ILE A 217 17.31 3.09 -4.63
C ILE A 217 16.69 4.45 -4.93
N PHE A 218 15.44 4.48 -5.38
CA PHE A 218 14.81 5.67 -5.97
C PHE A 218 13.81 6.38 -5.05
N PHE A 219 13.24 5.69 -4.06
CA PHE A 219 12.25 6.31 -3.19
C PHE A 219 12.92 7.35 -2.26
N PRO A 220 12.52 8.64 -2.30
CA PRO A 220 13.21 9.71 -1.57
C PRO A 220 12.95 9.71 -0.06
N GLY A 221 11.91 9.02 0.42
CA GLY A 221 11.49 9.09 1.82
C GLY A 221 10.77 10.39 2.14
N LEU A 222 11.10 11.02 3.26
CA LEU A 222 10.52 12.31 3.67
C LEU A 222 11.35 13.49 3.15
N PRO A 223 10.73 14.64 2.83
CA PRO A 223 11.45 15.82 2.35
C PRO A 223 12.51 16.33 3.34
N ASP A 224 12.26 16.18 4.65
CA ASP A 224 13.19 16.63 5.70
C ASP A 224 14.42 15.73 5.85
N GLN A 225 14.26 14.45 5.54
CA GLN A 225 15.32 13.44 5.68
C GLN A 225 16.12 13.24 4.39
N THR A 226 15.65 13.74 3.26
CA THR A 226 16.25 13.50 1.95
C THR A 226 17.66 14.08 1.83
N SER A 227 17.99 15.17 2.54
CA SER A 227 19.33 15.76 2.55
C SER A 227 20.35 14.99 3.42
N ALA A 228 19.88 14.26 4.43
CA ALA A 228 20.72 13.55 5.40
C ALA A 228 21.01 12.09 5.02
N VAL A 229 20.32 11.54 4.01
CA VAL A 229 20.37 10.11 3.73
C VAL A 229 21.58 9.71 2.89
N SER A 230 22.29 8.75 3.42
CA SER A 230 23.28 7.80 2.88
C SER A 230 23.78 8.03 1.44
N LYS A 231 25.10 7.92 1.29
CA LYS A 231 25.83 7.91 -0.01
C LYS A 231 25.28 6.94 -1.07
N PHE A 232 24.41 6.01 -0.69
CA PHE A 232 23.82 4.96 -1.54
C PHE A 232 22.54 5.38 -2.23
N SER A 233 22.01 6.58 -2.00
CA SER A 233 20.73 7.03 -2.57
C SER A 233 20.93 7.87 -3.82
N MET A 234 20.35 7.44 -4.94
CA MET A 234 20.23 8.27 -6.15
C MET A 234 19.34 9.52 -5.95
N THR A 235 18.62 9.60 -4.87
CA THR A 235 17.69 10.70 -4.56
C THR A 235 18.36 12.07 -4.55
N ARG A 236 19.65 12.13 -4.14
CA ARG A 236 20.45 13.35 -4.18
C ARG A 236 20.66 13.90 -5.59
N TYR A 237 20.65 13.02 -6.60
CA TYR A 237 20.80 13.42 -8.00
C TYR A 237 19.45 13.80 -8.64
N ILE A 238 18.34 13.33 -8.07
CA ILE A 238 16.99 13.55 -8.58
C ILE A 238 16.44 14.91 -8.17
N PHE A 239 16.63 15.29 -6.89
CA PHE A 239 16.12 16.54 -6.33
C PHE A 239 17.26 17.51 -6.06
N ASN A 240 17.12 18.72 -6.60
CA ASN A 240 18.04 19.81 -6.28
C ASN A 240 17.71 20.36 -4.87
N GLU A 241 18.71 20.86 -4.15
CA GLU A 241 18.58 21.50 -2.83
C GLU A 241 17.49 22.60 -2.83
N GLN A 242 17.42 23.39 -3.92
CA GLN A 242 16.41 24.43 -4.08
C GLN A 242 14.99 23.86 -4.23
N GLU A 243 14.84 22.74 -4.94
CA GLU A 243 13.56 22.04 -5.10
C GLU A 243 13.08 21.46 -3.78
N LEU A 244 14.00 20.89 -3.00
CA LEU A 244 13.71 20.33 -1.70
C LEU A 244 13.33 21.40 -0.68
N HIS A 245 14.06 22.52 -0.66
CA HIS A 245 13.72 23.67 0.18
C HIS A 245 12.34 24.27 -0.20
N TYR A 246 12.02 24.32 -1.49
CA TYR A 246 10.70 24.75 -1.96
C TYR A 246 9.61 23.75 -1.56
N ALA A 247 9.87 22.43 -1.65
CA ALA A 247 8.94 21.41 -1.22
C ALA A 247 8.61 21.52 0.29
N ARG A 248 9.63 21.76 1.13
CA ARG A 248 9.46 21.95 2.58
C ARG A 248 8.64 23.21 2.91
N ARG A 249 8.98 24.35 2.29
CA ARG A 249 8.24 25.63 2.51
C ARG A 249 6.80 25.61 2.06
N ARG A 250 6.44 24.70 1.17
CA ARG A 250 5.11 24.57 0.61
C ARG A 250 4.12 23.91 1.57
N LEU A 251 4.63 23.11 2.48
CA LEU A 251 3.87 22.35 3.47
C LEU A 251 3.77 23.13 4.79
N PRO A 252 2.69 22.93 5.57
CA PRO A 252 2.64 23.48 6.93
C PRO A 252 3.83 22.93 7.74
N ALA A 253 4.38 23.79 8.61
CA ALA A 253 5.49 23.40 9.47
C ALA A 253 5.12 22.16 10.28
N ARG A 254 5.89 21.11 10.14
CA ARG A 254 5.71 19.91 10.94
C ARG A 254 6.18 20.22 12.36
N ASP A 255 5.32 19.96 13.31
CA ASP A 255 5.62 20.17 14.71
C ASP A 255 6.73 19.19 15.12
N GLU A 256 7.97 19.71 15.32
CA GLU A 256 9.14 18.90 15.70
C GLU A 256 9.03 18.33 17.13
N SER A 257 8.01 18.75 17.88
CA SER A 257 7.78 18.31 19.25
C SER A 257 7.30 16.86 19.39
N THR A 258 7.03 16.17 18.27
CA THR A 258 6.59 14.77 18.30
C THR A 258 7.78 13.80 18.40
N ARG A 259 8.68 14.02 19.37
CA ARG A 259 9.53 12.93 19.85
C ARG A 259 8.63 11.89 20.50
N LEU A 260 8.91 10.63 20.24
CA LEU A 260 8.24 9.49 20.87
C LEU A 260 8.40 9.61 22.41
N ASP A 261 7.46 10.29 23.04
CA ASP A 261 7.26 10.18 24.48
C ASP A 261 6.13 9.17 24.71
N TRP A 262 6.29 8.28 25.64
CA TRP A 262 5.27 7.29 26.01
C TRP A 262 3.94 7.95 26.38
N SER A 263 3.95 9.21 26.78
CA SER A 263 2.75 10.04 27.00
C SER A 263 2.00 10.37 25.68
N THR A 264 2.65 10.23 24.52
CA THR A 264 2.04 10.51 23.21
C THR A 264 1.09 9.38 22.80
N ILE A 265 1.33 8.14 23.22
CA ILE A 265 0.50 6.98 22.89
C ILE A 265 -0.96 7.17 23.31
N PRO A 266 -1.30 7.49 24.58
CA PRO A 266 -2.70 7.73 24.96
C PRO A 266 -3.27 9.00 24.33
N ARG A 267 -2.45 9.99 23.97
CA ARG A 267 -2.89 11.21 23.27
C ARG A 267 -3.27 10.90 21.83
N VAL A 268 -2.49 10.08 21.11
CA VAL A 268 -2.80 9.61 19.76
C VAL A 268 -4.04 8.72 19.74
N LEU A 269 -4.21 7.87 20.75
CA LEU A 269 -5.40 7.04 20.90
C LEU A 269 -6.66 7.86 21.22
N LYS A 270 -6.52 8.99 21.91
CA LYS A 270 -7.64 9.91 22.24
C LYS A 270 -7.85 11.00 21.19
N GLY A 271 -6.85 11.33 20.40
CA GLY A 271 -6.90 12.38 19.36
C GLY A 271 -7.58 11.89 18.08
N GLY A 272 -8.52 12.70 17.53
CA GLY A 272 -9.34 12.34 16.37
C GLY A 272 -8.58 11.95 15.10
N THR A 273 -7.34 12.41 14.89
CA THR A 273 -6.52 12.11 13.71
C THR A 273 -5.85 10.74 13.80
N GLY A 274 -5.36 10.33 14.98
CA GLY A 274 -4.88 8.97 15.22
C GLY A 274 -6.04 7.96 15.24
N GLY A 275 -7.20 8.37 15.76
CA GLY A 275 -8.45 7.62 15.73
C GLY A 275 -8.94 7.35 14.29
N CYS A 276 -8.79 8.30 13.34
CA CYS A 276 -9.17 8.08 11.95
C CYS A 276 -8.34 6.99 11.27
N SER A 277 -7.02 6.93 11.47
CA SER A 277 -6.20 5.84 10.89
C SER A 277 -6.52 4.49 11.51
N LEU A 278 -6.79 4.46 12.83
CA LEU A 278 -7.26 3.25 13.51
C LEU A 278 -8.70 2.90 13.09
N LEU A 279 -9.60 3.88 12.96
CA LEU A 279 -10.97 3.67 12.50
C LEU A 279 -11.02 3.22 11.04
N PHE A 280 -10.13 3.69 10.17
CA PHE A 280 -10.05 3.21 8.79
C PHE A 280 -9.54 1.77 8.74
N GLY A 281 -8.54 1.42 9.57
CA GLY A 281 -8.14 0.03 9.76
C GLY A 281 -9.26 -0.82 10.36
N PHE A 282 -10.00 -0.29 11.35
CA PHE A 282 -11.20 -0.93 11.91
C PHE A 282 -12.34 -1.01 10.89
N TRP A 283 -12.49 -0.03 9.99
CA TRP A 283 -13.46 -0.08 8.90
C TRP A 283 -13.14 -1.17 7.88
N GLU A 284 -11.88 -1.31 7.47
CA GLU A 284 -11.47 -2.45 6.64
C GLU A 284 -11.71 -3.79 7.36
N VAL A 285 -11.31 -3.87 8.63
CA VAL A 285 -11.57 -5.06 9.47
C VAL A 285 -13.06 -5.30 9.64
N ARG A 286 -13.87 -4.27 9.87
CA ARG A 286 -15.33 -4.39 10.01
C ARG A 286 -16.00 -4.87 8.72
N THR A 287 -15.60 -4.39 7.56
CA THR A 287 -16.09 -4.88 6.27
C THR A 287 -15.71 -6.35 6.05
N TRP A 288 -14.48 -6.74 6.37
CA TRP A 288 -14.04 -8.12 6.32
C TRP A 288 -14.74 -9.01 7.36
N VAL A 289 -14.88 -8.55 8.59
CA VAL A 289 -15.61 -9.26 9.65
C VAL A 289 -17.10 -9.39 9.30
N SER A 290 -17.71 -8.38 8.71
CA SER A 290 -19.08 -8.46 8.20
C SER A 290 -19.21 -9.50 7.09
N HIS A 291 -18.26 -9.53 6.14
CA HIS A 291 -18.19 -10.59 5.13
C HIS A 291 -17.94 -11.97 5.75
N LEU A 292 -17.06 -12.06 6.75
CA LEU A 292 -16.78 -13.31 7.47
C LEU A 292 -18.01 -13.81 8.24
N ILE A 293 -18.71 -12.91 8.94
CA ILE A 293 -19.96 -13.23 9.67
C ILE A 293 -21.05 -13.64 8.69
N LEU A 294 -21.18 -12.95 7.55
CA LEU A 294 -22.09 -13.36 6.48
C LEU A 294 -21.73 -14.76 5.96
N HIS A 295 -20.46 -15.03 5.68
CA HIS A 295 -20.02 -16.36 5.22
C HIS A 295 -20.19 -17.45 6.29
N LEU A 296 -19.92 -17.16 7.55
CA LEU A 296 -20.15 -18.09 8.65
C LEU A 296 -21.66 -18.32 8.89
N HIS A 297 -22.47 -17.27 8.82
CA HIS A 297 -23.90 -17.37 9.01
C HIS A 297 -24.59 -18.08 7.86
N TYR A 298 -24.18 -17.82 6.62
CA TYR A 298 -24.70 -18.50 5.41
C TYR A 298 -24.08 -19.89 5.20
N GLY A 299 -22.80 -20.10 5.54
CA GLY A 299 -22.16 -21.42 5.44
C GLY A 299 -22.78 -22.46 6.38
N TYR A 300 -23.34 -22.05 7.50
CA TYR A 300 -24.05 -22.94 8.42
C TYR A 300 -25.48 -23.29 7.96
N LYS A 301 -26.09 -22.44 7.13
CA LYS A 301 -27.49 -22.63 6.65
C LYS A 301 -27.61 -23.35 5.30
N THR A 302 -26.54 -23.51 4.52
CA THR A 302 -26.62 -24.05 3.16
C THR A 302 -26.69 -25.57 3.07
N LYS A 303 -26.81 -26.29 4.16
CA LYS A 303 -27.18 -27.74 4.07
C LYS A 303 -28.66 -27.98 3.76
N ASN A 304 -29.52 -26.97 3.78
CA ASN A 304 -30.97 -27.22 3.58
C ASN A 304 -31.84 -26.05 3.10
N ILE A 305 -31.42 -25.17 2.18
CA ILE A 305 -32.34 -24.18 1.63
C ILE A 305 -32.14 -23.96 0.11
N ARG A 306 -33.21 -24.25 -0.60
CA ARG A 306 -33.48 -24.13 -2.04
C ARG A 306 -33.41 -22.64 -2.49
N TRP A 307 -32.45 -22.27 -3.31
CA TRP A 307 -32.08 -20.93 -3.81
C TRP A 307 -33.12 -20.09 -4.57
N ARG A 308 -34.42 -20.41 -4.53
CA ARG A 308 -35.44 -19.74 -5.39
C ARG A 308 -36.25 -18.61 -4.77
N LYS A 309 -36.14 -18.30 -3.47
CA LYS A 309 -37.05 -17.30 -2.87
C LYS A 309 -36.38 -16.01 -2.35
N GLU A 310 -35.06 -15.92 -2.21
CA GLU A 310 -34.42 -14.75 -1.56
C GLU A 310 -33.87 -13.69 -2.54
N ILE A 311 -33.75 -13.96 -3.84
CA ILE A 311 -33.35 -12.94 -4.83
C ILE A 311 -34.44 -11.87 -5.06
N ILE A 312 -35.66 -12.14 -4.67
CA ILE A 312 -36.78 -11.19 -4.86
C ILE A 312 -36.85 -10.14 -3.76
N ILE A 313 -36.32 -10.41 -2.57
CA ILE A 313 -36.38 -9.48 -1.43
C ILE A 313 -35.27 -8.41 -1.48
N LEU A 314 -34.12 -8.70 -2.08
CA LEU A 314 -33.02 -7.72 -2.22
C LEU A 314 -33.24 -6.69 -3.34
N ARG A 315 -34.25 -6.86 -4.19
CA ARG A 315 -34.61 -5.89 -5.24
C ARG A 315 -35.53 -4.75 -4.78
N GLY A 316 -36.00 -4.79 -3.54
CA GLY A 316 -36.93 -3.81 -2.96
C GLY A 316 -36.30 -2.72 -2.09
N TYR A 317 -34.96 -2.70 -1.89
CA TYR A 317 -34.28 -1.74 -1.01
C TYR A 317 -33.16 -0.94 -1.69
N LEU A 318 -33.32 -0.59 -2.97
CA LEU A 318 -32.52 0.47 -3.61
C LEU A 318 -33.48 1.54 -4.09
N PRO A 319 -33.34 2.80 -3.61
CA PRO A 319 -34.09 3.94 -4.15
C PRO A 319 -33.62 4.30 -5.56
#